data_2d1443e2c1536a80ebe224b1ba6a36b3
#
_entry.id   2d1443e2c1536a80ebe224b1ba6a36b3
#
_cell.length_a   1.000
_cell.length_b   1.000
_cell.length_c   1.000
_cell.angle_alpha   90.00
_cell.angle_beta   90.00
_cell.angle_gamma   90.00
#
_symmetry.space_group_name_H-M   'P 1'
#
loop_
_entity.id
_entity.type
_entity.pdbx_description
1 polymer ?
#
loop_
_entity_poly.entity_id
_entity_poly.type
_entity_poly.pdbx_seq_one_letter_code
_entity_poly.pdbx_strand_id
1 'polypeptide(L)'
;MEFIKLARRRGVVADLIHVIFNVIFAGAAIYLTIAFESLWPAVVLVILSKWRVLAVRPRYWRANFLSSLPDLIFGIGLVTMSWGCGRIGVSYLVAGEALPVPALAVQISLGVIYSLWLIVIKPRHGEAMIGFQALASQFVGVVALFLVAQGMPLTVFLVIAFIIAFASARQALGMFEEKSQGLLATIWGLLVMELAFVSWHWSVFYLATPLIRIPQLAIILSLISVTAFRVYRAWQDDRRVTWDELG
;
A
#
# COMPACT_ATOMS: atom_id res chain seq x y z
N MET A 1 31.82 -20.34 -11.68
CA MET A 1 31.85 -19.40 -10.51
C MET A 1 32.19 -17.93 -10.84
N GLU A 2 32.63 -17.60 -12.04
CA GLU A 2 32.95 -16.20 -12.42
C GLU A 2 31.74 -15.31 -12.72
N PHE A 3 30.63 -15.87 -13.18
CA PHE A 3 29.41 -15.10 -13.49
C PHE A 3 28.78 -14.42 -12.25
N ILE A 4 29.00 -14.93 -11.05
CA ILE A 4 28.49 -14.36 -9.80
C ILE A 4 29.28 -13.12 -9.37
N LYS A 5 30.55 -12.99 -9.75
CA LYS A 5 31.38 -11.83 -9.45
C LYS A 5 31.08 -10.61 -10.29
N LEU A 6 30.62 -10.78 -11.54
CA LEU A 6 30.23 -9.69 -12.43
C LEU A 6 28.92 -9.00 -12.03
N ALA A 7 28.00 -9.72 -11.37
CA ALA A 7 26.74 -9.15 -10.86
C ALA A 7 26.94 -8.21 -9.64
N ARG A 8 28.10 -8.21 -9.00
CA ARG A 8 28.35 -7.45 -7.76
C ARG A 8 28.91 -6.04 -7.96
N ARG A 9 29.23 -5.64 -9.21
CA ARG A 9 29.60 -4.26 -9.55
C ARG A 9 28.43 -3.53 -10.22
N ARG A 10 27.31 -3.38 -9.52
CA ARG A 10 26.45 -2.23 -9.79
C ARG A 10 27.27 -1.02 -9.36
N GLY A 11 27.76 -0.27 -10.33
CA GLY A 11 28.56 0.91 -10.03
C GLY A 11 27.70 1.92 -9.28
N VAL A 12 28.29 2.69 -8.37
CA VAL A 12 27.64 3.78 -7.62
C VAL A 12 26.74 4.64 -8.52
N VAL A 13 27.12 4.81 -9.78
CA VAL A 13 26.35 5.53 -10.81
C VAL A 13 24.99 4.86 -11.09
N ALA A 14 24.94 3.53 -11.20
CA ALA A 14 23.69 2.82 -11.47
C ALA A 14 22.72 2.92 -10.28
N ASP A 15 23.23 2.87 -9.05
CA ASP A 15 22.43 3.06 -7.84
C ASP A 15 21.93 4.50 -7.72
N LEU A 16 22.76 5.48 -8.04
CA LEU A 16 22.36 6.89 -8.08
C LEU A 16 21.26 7.16 -9.12
N ILE A 17 21.44 6.63 -10.34
CA ILE A 17 20.42 6.72 -11.40
C ILE A 17 19.10 6.10 -10.92
N HIS A 18 19.14 4.94 -10.28
CA HIS A 18 17.95 4.28 -9.77
C HIS A 18 17.23 5.14 -8.70
N VAL A 19 17.97 5.74 -7.78
CA VAL A 19 17.43 6.66 -6.77
C VAL A 19 16.77 7.86 -7.43
N ILE A 20 17.44 8.53 -8.36
CA ILE A 20 16.92 9.70 -9.08
C ILE A 20 15.63 9.34 -9.82
N PHE A 21 15.59 8.22 -10.56
CA PHE A 21 14.38 7.79 -11.26
C PHE A 21 13.21 7.53 -10.32
N ASN A 22 13.45 6.92 -9.16
CA ASN A 22 12.39 6.66 -8.18
C ASN A 22 11.84 7.96 -7.56
N VAL A 23 12.70 8.94 -7.28
CA VAL A 23 12.27 10.26 -6.77
C VAL A 23 11.47 11.00 -7.83
N ILE A 24 11.97 11.07 -9.07
CA ILE A 24 11.25 11.70 -10.18
C ILE A 24 9.89 11.02 -10.42
N PHE A 25 9.85 9.70 -10.39
CA PHE A 25 8.63 8.93 -10.58
C PHE A 25 7.60 9.21 -9.48
N ALA A 26 8.03 9.18 -8.20
CA ALA A 26 7.15 9.48 -7.08
C ALA A 26 6.65 10.94 -7.13
N GLY A 27 7.55 11.88 -7.42
CA GLY A 27 7.21 13.30 -7.60
C GLY A 27 6.23 13.52 -8.76
N ALA A 28 6.47 12.87 -9.91
CA ALA A 28 5.57 12.94 -11.06
C ALA A 28 4.18 12.37 -10.74
N ALA A 29 4.09 11.24 -10.02
CA ALA A 29 2.82 10.65 -9.63
C ALA A 29 2.00 11.61 -8.75
N ILE A 30 2.62 12.25 -7.78
CA ILE A 30 1.96 13.26 -6.93
C ILE A 30 1.64 14.53 -7.73
N TYR A 31 2.57 15.02 -8.55
CA TYR A 31 2.35 16.20 -9.40
C TYR A 31 1.15 16.04 -10.32
N LEU A 32 0.96 14.84 -10.91
CA LEU A 32 -0.18 14.57 -11.77
C LEU A 32 -1.52 14.71 -11.03
N THR A 33 -1.59 14.38 -9.74
CA THR A 33 -2.83 14.58 -8.95
C THR A 33 -3.14 16.06 -8.73
N ILE A 34 -2.10 16.89 -8.67
CA ILE A 34 -2.23 18.35 -8.49
C ILE A 34 -2.57 19.02 -9.81
N ALA A 35 -1.81 18.72 -10.88
CA ALA A 35 -1.90 19.39 -12.17
C ALA A 35 -3.20 19.09 -12.93
N PHE A 36 -3.71 17.86 -12.80
CA PHE A 36 -4.92 17.44 -13.52
C PHE A 36 -6.17 17.44 -12.66
N GLU A 37 -6.06 17.70 -11.35
CA GLU A 37 -7.17 17.59 -10.39
C GLU A 37 -7.91 16.24 -10.46
N SER A 38 -7.27 15.25 -11.07
CA SER A 38 -7.81 13.93 -11.38
C SER A 38 -6.89 12.84 -10.85
N LEU A 39 -7.51 11.78 -10.29
CA LEU A 39 -6.79 10.62 -9.79
C LEU A 39 -6.20 9.75 -10.91
N TRP A 40 -6.90 9.65 -12.05
CA TRP A 40 -6.61 8.66 -13.08
C TRP A 40 -5.22 8.75 -13.72
N PRO A 41 -4.68 9.93 -14.09
CA PRO A 41 -3.34 10.02 -14.68
C PRO A 41 -2.26 9.45 -13.76
N ALA A 42 -2.36 9.73 -12.46
CA ALA A 42 -1.43 9.23 -11.47
C ALA A 42 -1.55 7.71 -11.26
N VAL A 43 -2.77 7.17 -11.20
CA VAL A 43 -3.03 5.72 -11.10
C VAL A 43 -2.48 5.01 -12.32
N VAL A 44 -2.73 5.50 -13.53
CA VAL A 44 -2.18 4.94 -14.77
C VAL A 44 -0.66 4.93 -14.74
N LEU A 45 -0.03 6.03 -14.30
CA LEU A 45 1.44 6.09 -14.17
C LEU A 45 1.96 5.03 -13.20
N VAL A 46 1.33 4.86 -12.02
CA VAL A 46 1.71 3.83 -11.03
C VAL A 46 1.58 2.43 -11.61
N ILE A 47 0.50 2.13 -12.34
CA ILE A 47 0.30 0.82 -12.99
C ILE A 47 1.35 0.61 -14.09
N LEU A 48 1.60 1.60 -14.94
CA LEU A 48 2.59 1.52 -16.01
C LEU A 48 4.01 1.35 -15.47
N SER A 49 4.32 1.81 -14.26
CA SER A 49 5.62 1.54 -13.63
C SER A 49 5.91 0.05 -13.46
N LYS A 50 4.88 -0.79 -13.49
CA LYS A 50 4.97 -2.26 -13.36
C LYS A 50 5.03 -2.98 -14.72
N TRP A 51 5.26 -2.26 -15.83
CA TRP A 51 5.33 -2.85 -17.16
C TRP A 51 6.30 -4.05 -17.27
N ARG A 52 7.33 -4.08 -16.41
CA ARG A 52 8.29 -5.21 -16.33
C ARG A 52 7.60 -6.53 -15.97
N VAL A 53 6.46 -6.51 -15.31
CA VAL A 53 5.64 -7.71 -15.03
C VAL A 53 5.19 -8.36 -16.33
N LEU A 54 4.90 -7.55 -17.35
CA LEU A 54 4.46 -7.98 -18.67
C LEU A 54 5.64 -8.28 -19.61
N ALA A 55 6.83 -7.77 -19.30
CA ALA A 55 8.03 -7.96 -20.13
C ALA A 55 8.65 -9.39 -20.04
N VAL A 56 8.16 -10.23 -19.13
CA VAL A 56 8.57 -11.61 -18.95
C VAL A 56 7.64 -12.58 -19.68
N ARG A 57 8.05 -13.87 -19.78
CA ARG A 57 7.25 -14.91 -20.44
C ARG A 57 5.86 -15.03 -19.79
N PRO A 58 4.76 -15.19 -20.56
CA PRO A 58 3.37 -15.17 -20.07
C PRO A 58 3.08 -16.13 -18.92
N ARG A 59 3.76 -17.30 -18.87
CA ARG A 59 3.61 -18.27 -17.77
C ARG A 59 3.90 -17.70 -16.38
N TYR A 60 4.70 -16.63 -16.29
CA TYR A 60 5.08 -15.99 -15.02
C TYR A 60 4.23 -14.75 -14.68
N TRP A 61 3.37 -14.28 -15.58
CA TRP A 61 2.60 -13.06 -15.37
C TRP A 61 1.77 -13.09 -14.11
N ARG A 62 1.04 -14.21 -13.88
CA ARG A 62 0.21 -14.37 -12.68
C ARG A 62 1.05 -14.24 -11.40
N ALA A 63 2.17 -14.94 -11.31
CA ALA A 63 3.03 -14.91 -10.13
C ALA A 63 3.62 -13.51 -9.91
N ASN A 64 4.15 -12.89 -10.96
CA ASN A 64 4.77 -11.56 -10.89
C ASN A 64 3.73 -10.46 -10.60
N PHE A 65 2.54 -10.55 -11.19
CA PHE A 65 1.45 -9.61 -10.89
C PHE A 65 1.04 -9.70 -9.43
N LEU A 66 0.77 -10.91 -8.94
CA LEU A 66 0.38 -11.13 -7.55
C LEU A 66 1.45 -10.69 -6.54
N SER A 67 2.73 -10.85 -6.87
CA SER A 67 3.82 -10.37 -6.01
C SER A 67 4.00 -8.85 -6.04
N SER A 68 3.52 -8.17 -7.09
CA SER A 68 3.59 -6.71 -7.21
C SER A 68 2.35 -5.98 -6.64
N LEU A 69 1.27 -6.72 -6.31
CA LEU A 69 0.02 -6.13 -5.81
C LEU A 69 0.20 -5.25 -4.57
N PRO A 70 0.92 -5.66 -3.52
CA PRO A 70 1.07 -4.82 -2.33
C PRO A 70 1.77 -3.49 -2.63
N ASP A 71 2.76 -3.49 -3.50
CA ASP A 71 3.46 -2.28 -3.94
C ASP A 71 2.57 -1.38 -4.82
N LEU A 72 1.71 -1.98 -5.67
CA LEU A 72 0.69 -1.25 -6.41
C LEU A 72 -0.34 -0.62 -5.48
N ILE A 73 -0.87 -1.38 -4.52
CA ILE A 73 -1.84 -0.91 -3.53
C ILE A 73 -1.27 0.27 -2.74
N PHE A 74 -0.02 0.15 -2.28
CA PHE A 74 0.64 1.24 -1.55
C PHE A 74 0.77 2.50 -2.42
N GLY A 75 1.29 2.36 -3.64
CA GLY A 75 1.48 3.49 -4.57
C GLY A 75 0.15 4.14 -4.96
N ILE A 76 -0.84 3.34 -5.37
CA ILE A 76 -2.20 3.85 -5.70
C ILE A 76 -2.83 4.50 -4.47
N GLY A 77 -2.65 3.91 -3.29
CA GLY A 77 -3.16 4.46 -2.05
C GLY A 77 -2.60 5.86 -1.75
N LEU A 78 -1.28 6.04 -1.87
CA LEU A 78 -0.65 7.35 -1.65
C LEU A 78 -1.09 8.42 -2.65
N VAL A 79 -1.21 8.08 -3.94
CA VAL A 79 -1.70 9.05 -4.94
C VAL A 79 -3.18 9.37 -4.73
N THR A 80 -3.99 8.40 -4.27
CA THR A 80 -5.39 8.63 -3.89
C THR A 80 -5.50 9.56 -2.69
N MET A 81 -4.66 9.38 -1.67
CA MET A 81 -4.59 10.27 -0.51
C MET A 81 -4.16 11.68 -0.93
N SER A 82 -3.16 11.81 -1.79
CA SER A 82 -2.71 13.11 -2.33
C SER A 82 -3.84 13.84 -3.07
N TRP A 83 -4.54 13.14 -3.96
CA TRP A 83 -5.68 13.69 -4.67
C TRP A 83 -6.81 14.11 -3.72
N GLY A 84 -7.16 13.27 -2.73
CA GLY A 84 -8.17 13.57 -1.72
C GLY A 84 -7.83 14.82 -0.90
N CYS A 85 -6.57 14.96 -0.46
CA CYS A 85 -6.10 16.16 0.24
C CYS A 85 -6.22 17.42 -0.62
N GLY A 86 -5.88 17.32 -1.93
CA GLY A 86 -6.03 18.43 -2.88
C GLY A 86 -7.48 18.88 -3.00
N ARG A 87 -8.42 17.95 -3.18
CA ARG A 87 -9.86 18.26 -3.27
C ARG A 87 -10.42 18.93 -2.01
N ILE A 88 -10.04 18.44 -0.84
CA ILE A 88 -10.43 19.05 0.43
C ILE A 88 -9.84 20.45 0.53
N GLY A 89 -8.56 20.66 0.18
CA GLY A 89 -7.92 21.97 0.17
C GLY A 89 -8.62 22.97 -0.75
N VAL A 90 -9.03 22.55 -1.94
CA VAL A 90 -9.80 23.39 -2.87
C VAL A 90 -11.18 23.77 -2.30
N SER A 91 -11.87 22.84 -1.62
CA SER A 91 -13.17 23.16 -1.01
C SER A 91 -13.07 24.22 0.09
N TYR A 92 -12.01 24.23 0.88
CA TYR A 92 -11.73 25.29 1.86
C TYR A 92 -11.44 26.65 1.19
N LEU A 93 -10.69 26.66 0.08
CA LEU A 93 -10.44 27.87 -0.69
C LEU A 93 -11.73 28.51 -1.22
N VAL A 94 -12.63 27.69 -1.78
CA VAL A 94 -13.93 28.14 -2.28
C VAL A 94 -14.82 28.68 -1.16
N ALA A 95 -14.68 28.13 0.06
CA ALA A 95 -15.39 28.62 1.25
C ALA A 95 -14.78 29.92 1.84
N GLY A 96 -13.70 30.44 1.27
CA GLY A 96 -13.01 31.64 1.79
C GLY A 96 -12.11 31.37 2.99
N GLU A 97 -11.87 30.11 3.32
CA GLU A 97 -11.00 29.68 4.41
C GLU A 97 -9.58 29.40 3.90
N ALA A 98 -8.57 30.02 4.49
CA ALA A 98 -7.18 29.96 4.05
C ALA A 98 -6.51 28.62 4.34
N LEU A 99 -6.65 27.61 3.48
CA LEU A 99 -6.00 26.30 3.63
C LEU A 99 -5.27 25.70 2.40
N PRO A 100 -4.68 26.46 1.45
CA PRO A 100 -3.92 25.84 0.38
C PRO A 100 -2.55 25.32 0.83
N VAL A 101 -1.88 26.01 1.77
CA VAL A 101 -0.51 25.68 2.20
C VAL A 101 -0.43 24.34 2.94
N PRO A 102 -1.31 24.01 3.92
CA PRO A 102 -1.30 22.70 4.55
C PRO A 102 -1.60 21.55 3.59
N ALA A 103 -2.50 21.73 2.60
CA ALA A 103 -2.82 20.70 1.63
C ALA A 103 -1.58 20.36 0.77
N LEU A 104 -0.88 21.36 0.26
CA LEU A 104 0.34 21.17 -0.50
C LEU A 104 1.45 20.51 0.34
N ALA A 105 1.61 20.93 1.60
CA ALA A 105 2.59 20.33 2.51
C ALA A 105 2.31 18.83 2.73
N VAL A 106 1.05 18.43 2.91
CA VAL A 106 0.66 17.02 3.03
C VAL A 106 0.94 16.28 1.72
N GLN A 107 0.61 16.84 0.56
CA GLN A 107 0.89 16.22 -0.74
C GLN A 107 2.39 16.01 -0.96
N ILE A 108 3.22 17.00 -0.65
CA ILE A 108 4.69 16.88 -0.71
C ILE A 108 5.17 15.77 0.24
N SER A 109 4.65 15.73 1.47
CA SER A 109 5.01 14.70 2.45
C SER A 109 4.66 13.30 1.95
N LEU A 110 3.51 13.11 1.30
CA LEU A 110 3.13 11.85 0.66
C LEU A 110 4.09 11.48 -0.49
N GLY A 111 4.56 12.45 -1.26
CA GLY A 111 5.58 12.27 -2.29
C GLY A 111 6.93 11.80 -1.71
N VAL A 112 7.35 12.40 -0.60
CA VAL A 112 8.55 11.97 0.14
C VAL A 112 8.39 10.55 0.67
N ILE A 113 7.26 10.24 1.29
CA ILE A 113 6.94 8.88 1.78
C ILE A 113 6.97 7.87 0.62
N TYR A 114 6.42 8.22 -0.54
CA TYR A 114 6.44 7.35 -1.71
C TYR A 114 7.87 7.14 -2.24
N SER A 115 8.67 8.20 -2.29
CA SER A 115 10.09 8.11 -2.66
C SER A 115 10.87 7.19 -1.71
N LEU A 116 10.69 7.37 -0.40
CA LEU A 116 11.31 6.53 0.63
C LEU A 116 10.85 5.05 0.51
N TRP A 117 9.58 4.83 0.21
CA TRP A 117 9.07 3.48 -0.07
C TRP A 117 9.83 2.83 -1.22
N LEU A 118 9.97 3.52 -2.35
CA LEU A 118 10.59 2.96 -3.55
C LEU A 118 12.11 2.74 -3.39
N ILE A 119 12.79 3.59 -2.63
CA ILE A 119 14.25 3.58 -2.50
C ILE A 119 14.71 2.69 -1.33
N VAL A 120 14.03 2.80 -0.19
CA VAL A 120 14.52 2.20 1.07
C VAL A 120 13.76 0.94 1.42
N ILE A 121 12.41 0.99 1.37
CA ILE A 121 11.56 -0.08 1.92
C ILE A 121 11.43 -1.22 0.93
N LYS A 122 11.09 -0.91 -0.32
CA LYS A 122 10.83 -1.90 -1.37
C LYS A 122 12.03 -2.81 -1.70
N PRO A 123 13.29 -2.33 -1.76
CA PRO A 123 14.43 -3.18 -2.07
C PRO A 123 14.86 -4.13 -0.96
N ARG A 124 14.32 -3.95 0.25
CA ARG A 124 14.69 -4.77 1.41
C ARG A 124 13.84 -6.04 1.48
N HIS A 125 14.48 -7.18 1.69
CA HIS A 125 13.86 -8.51 1.65
C HIS A 125 13.90 -9.26 2.99
N GLY A 126 14.23 -8.61 4.10
CA GLY A 126 14.18 -9.25 5.42
C GLY A 126 12.73 -9.52 5.87
N GLU A 127 12.51 -10.58 6.67
CA GLU A 127 11.17 -10.96 7.14
C GLU A 127 10.40 -9.81 7.78
N ALA A 128 11.01 -9.07 8.71
CA ALA A 128 10.38 -7.92 9.34
C ALA A 128 9.98 -6.84 8.32
N MET A 129 10.78 -6.66 7.26
CA MET A 129 10.52 -5.66 6.23
C MET A 129 9.37 -6.08 5.31
N ILE A 130 9.29 -7.36 4.96
CA ILE A 130 8.18 -7.89 4.15
C ILE A 130 6.87 -7.81 4.95
N GLY A 131 6.89 -8.15 6.24
CA GLY A 131 5.75 -7.96 7.14
C GLY A 131 5.30 -6.49 7.23
N PHE A 132 6.26 -5.58 7.37
CA PHE A 132 5.99 -4.14 7.35
C PHE A 132 5.40 -3.68 6.01
N GLN A 133 5.93 -4.15 4.87
CA GLN A 133 5.40 -3.82 3.55
C GLN A 133 3.95 -4.30 3.38
N ALA A 134 3.63 -5.52 3.83
CA ALA A 134 2.29 -6.06 3.80
C ALA A 134 1.32 -5.22 4.65
N LEU A 135 1.72 -4.88 5.87
CA LEU A 135 0.93 -4.07 6.80
C LEU A 135 0.71 -2.65 6.28
N ALA A 136 1.77 -1.99 5.81
CA ALA A 136 1.71 -0.63 5.29
C ALA A 136 0.84 -0.54 4.02
N SER A 137 0.94 -1.50 3.11
CA SER A 137 0.10 -1.55 1.91
C SER A 137 -1.37 -1.76 2.26
N GLN A 138 -1.69 -2.62 3.24
CA GLN A 138 -3.06 -2.81 3.73
C GLN A 138 -3.59 -1.52 4.37
N PHE A 139 -2.83 -0.90 5.26
CA PHE A 139 -3.24 0.33 5.95
C PHE A 139 -3.51 1.46 4.97
N VAL A 140 -2.54 1.78 4.11
CA VAL A 140 -2.65 2.86 3.12
C VAL A 140 -3.75 2.57 2.11
N GLY A 141 -3.89 1.30 1.66
CA GLY A 141 -4.94 0.88 0.75
C GLY A 141 -6.33 1.07 1.33
N VAL A 142 -6.55 0.69 2.60
CA VAL A 142 -7.84 0.87 3.29
C VAL A 142 -8.15 2.34 3.51
N VAL A 143 -7.17 3.15 3.96
CA VAL A 143 -7.37 4.61 4.10
C VAL A 143 -7.77 5.24 2.77
N ALA A 144 -7.07 4.92 1.70
CA ALA A 144 -7.35 5.43 0.36
C ALA A 144 -8.73 4.98 -0.15
N LEU A 145 -9.09 3.72 0.09
CA LEU A 145 -10.40 3.19 -0.31
C LEU A 145 -11.55 3.97 0.33
N PHE A 146 -11.45 4.30 1.62
CA PHE A 146 -12.47 5.09 2.31
C PHE A 146 -12.52 6.55 1.86
N LEU A 147 -11.42 7.12 1.36
CA LEU A 147 -11.43 8.47 0.79
C LEU A 147 -12.28 8.58 -0.48
N VAL A 148 -12.35 7.51 -1.27
CA VAL A 148 -13.12 7.48 -2.53
C VAL A 148 -14.46 6.73 -2.38
N ALA A 149 -14.76 6.19 -1.21
CA ALA A 149 -15.93 5.35 -0.95
C ALA A 149 -17.25 6.01 -1.34
N GLN A 150 -17.42 7.31 -1.06
CA GLN A 150 -18.68 8.03 -1.33
C GLN A 150 -19.06 8.08 -2.82
N GLY A 151 -18.11 7.90 -3.72
CA GLY A 151 -18.31 7.94 -5.18
C GLY A 151 -18.41 6.57 -5.85
N MET A 152 -18.44 5.45 -5.07
CA MET A 152 -18.41 4.14 -5.67
C MET A 152 -19.53 3.21 -5.17
N PRO A 153 -19.98 2.25 -6.00
CA PRO A 153 -20.94 1.24 -5.58
C PRO A 153 -20.36 0.35 -4.47
N LEU A 154 -21.21 -0.07 -3.52
CA LEU A 154 -20.82 -0.94 -2.40
C LEU A 154 -20.09 -2.22 -2.87
N THR A 155 -20.58 -2.84 -3.94
CA THR A 155 -19.96 -4.07 -4.48
C THR A 155 -18.52 -3.84 -4.92
N VAL A 156 -18.23 -2.71 -5.59
CA VAL A 156 -16.88 -2.34 -6.01
C VAL A 156 -15.99 -2.07 -4.80
N PHE A 157 -16.52 -1.34 -3.82
CA PHE A 157 -15.81 -1.08 -2.55
C PHE A 157 -15.41 -2.39 -1.86
N LEU A 158 -16.32 -3.34 -1.74
CA LEU A 158 -16.08 -4.64 -1.10
C LEU A 158 -15.04 -5.49 -1.87
N VAL A 159 -15.12 -5.50 -3.20
CA VAL A 159 -14.13 -6.22 -4.04
C VAL A 159 -12.74 -5.62 -3.88
N ILE A 160 -12.63 -4.30 -3.83
CA ILE A 160 -11.34 -3.63 -3.63
C ILE A 160 -10.81 -3.91 -2.20
N ALA A 161 -11.66 -3.89 -1.18
CA ALA A 161 -11.29 -4.24 0.19
C ALA A 161 -10.74 -5.68 0.26
N PHE A 162 -11.42 -6.62 -0.40
CA PHE A 162 -10.94 -8.00 -0.54
C PHE A 162 -9.56 -8.07 -1.20
N ILE A 163 -9.36 -7.39 -2.32
CA ILE A 163 -8.08 -7.40 -3.06
C ILE A 163 -6.94 -6.84 -2.18
N ILE A 164 -7.17 -5.74 -1.46
CA ILE A 164 -6.19 -5.13 -0.57
C ILE A 164 -5.77 -6.14 0.51
N ALA A 165 -6.73 -6.75 1.19
CA ALA A 165 -6.48 -7.69 2.26
C ALA A 165 -5.83 -8.99 1.76
N PHE A 166 -6.33 -9.56 0.66
CA PHE A 166 -5.77 -10.73 0.01
C PHE A 166 -4.30 -10.53 -0.36
N ALA A 167 -3.99 -9.39 -1.00
CA ALA A 167 -2.62 -9.09 -1.45
C ALA A 167 -1.66 -8.96 -0.27
N SER A 168 -2.06 -8.27 0.80
CA SER A 168 -1.23 -8.09 1.99
C SER A 168 -1.02 -9.41 2.75
N ALA A 169 -2.08 -10.18 2.98
CA ALA A 169 -1.97 -11.48 3.63
C ALA A 169 -1.11 -12.46 2.82
N ARG A 170 -1.28 -12.49 1.51
CA ARG A 170 -0.48 -13.32 0.63
C ARG A 170 1.01 -12.97 0.69
N GLN A 171 1.35 -11.67 0.74
CA GLN A 171 2.74 -11.24 0.88
C GLN A 171 3.32 -11.68 2.23
N ALA A 172 2.56 -11.49 3.33
CA ALA A 172 2.98 -11.88 4.66
C ALA A 172 3.18 -13.41 4.79
N LEU A 173 2.22 -14.21 4.28
CA LEU A 173 2.30 -15.67 4.31
C LEU A 173 3.40 -16.24 3.40
N GLY A 174 3.77 -15.51 2.35
CA GLY A 174 4.86 -15.91 1.44
C GLY A 174 6.23 -16.02 2.11
N MET A 175 6.43 -15.38 3.27
CA MET A 175 7.67 -15.49 4.04
C MET A 175 7.82 -16.84 4.72
N PHE A 176 6.71 -17.50 5.03
CA PHE A 176 6.68 -18.78 5.75
C PHE A 176 6.66 -19.99 4.81
N GLU A 177 6.82 -19.78 3.48
CA GLU A 177 6.75 -20.83 2.45
C GLU A 177 5.48 -21.70 2.57
N GLU A 178 4.38 -21.10 3.03
CA GLU A 178 3.11 -21.78 3.33
C GLU A 178 2.50 -22.37 2.06
N LYS A 179 2.23 -23.68 2.06
CA LYS A 179 1.64 -24.38 0.91
C LYS A 179 0.20 -23.94 0.62
N SER A 180 -0.55 -23.59 1.67
CA SER A 180 -1.94 -23.10 1.60
C SER A 180 -2.07 -21.57 1.54
N GLN A 181 -0.97 -20.87 1.22
CA GLN A 181 -0.89 -19.40 1.17
C GLN A 181 -2.09 -18.75 0.46
N GLY A 182 -2.49 -19.28 -0.70
CA GLY A 182 -3.62 -18.73 -1.46
C GLY A 182 -4.96 -18.86 -0.74
N LEU A 183 -5.20 -20.01 -0.08
CA LEU A 183 -6.42 -20.26 0.68
C LEU A 183 -6.50 -19.34 1.91
N LEU A 184 -5.44 -19.28 2.71
CA LEU A 184 -5.39 -18.44 3.90
C LEU A 184 -5.54 -16.95 3.56
N ALA A 185 -4.89 -16.49 2.49
CA ALA A 185 -5.06 -15.12 2.01
C ALA A 185 -6.50 -14.84 1.53
N THR A 186 -7.17 -15.83 0.93
CA THR A 186 -8.57 -15.71 0.53
C THR A 186 -9.48 -15.60 1.75
N ILE A 187 -9.29 -16.44 2.77
CA ILE A 187 -10.05 -16.37 4.03
C ILE A 187 -9.87 -14.99 4.68
N TRP A 188 -8.63 -14.49 4.75
CA TRP A 188 -8.35 -13.15 5.25
C TRP A 188 -9.06 -12.07 4.44
N GLY A 189 -9.00 -12.17 3.11
CA GLY A 189 -9.70 -11.25 2.21
C GLY A 189 -11.20 -11.20 2.45
N LEU A 190 -11.85 -12.37 2.63
CA LEU A 190 -13.28 -12.47 2.94
C LEU A 190 -13.63 -11.86 4.29
N LEU A 191 -12.85 -12.16 5.33
CA LEU A 191 -12.99 -11.54 6.65
C LEU A 191 -12.95 -10.01 6.59
N VAL A 192 -11.95 -9.47 5.89
CA VAL A 192 -11.81 -8.01 5.73
C VAL A 192 -12.95 -7.43 4.91
N MET A 193 -13.43 -8.14 3.90
CA MET A 193 -14.58 -7.72 3.10
C MET A 193 -15.85 -7.59 3.97
N GLU A 194 -16.09 -8.54 4.89
CA GLU A 194 -17.21 -8.47 5.85
C GLU A 194 -17.07 -7.29 6.82
N LEU A 195 -15.86 -7.10 7.37
CA LEU A 195 -15.58 -5.95 8.24
C LEU A 195 -15.71 -4.61 7.48
N ALA A 196 -15.33 -4.58 6.21
CA ALA A 196 -15.48 -3.43 5.35
C ALA A 196 -16.97 -3.14 5.07
N PHE A 197 -17.82 -4.18 4.89
CA PHE A 197 -19.26 -4.02 4.76
C PHE A 197 -19.88 -3.38 6.00
N VAL A 198 -19.52 -3.86 7.19
CA VAL A 198 -19.96 -3.26 8.46
C VAL A 198 -19.51 -1.81 8.56
N SER A 199 -18.23 -1.54 8.25
CA SER A 199 -17.66 -0.21 8.32
C SER A 199 -18.21 0.75 7.26
N TRP A 200 -18.72 0.26 6.14
CA TRP A 200 -19.43 1.09 5.16
C TRP A 200 -20.68 1.75 5.77
N HIS A 201 -21.39 1.04 6.63
CA HIS A 201 -22.62 1.52 7.26
C HIS A 201 -22.37 2.30 8.57
N TRP A 202 -21.30 1.96 9.29
CA TRP A 202 -20.94 2.54 10.59
C TRP A 202 -19.48 2.99 10.63
N SER A 203 -19.11 3.90 9.73
CA SER A 203 -17.73 4.41 9.70
C SER A 203 -17.44 5.38 10.82
N VAL A 204 -16.44 5.07 11.63
CA VAL A 204 -15.80 6.00 12.54
C VAL A 204 -14.47 6.45 11.93
N PHE A 205 -14.24 7.75 11.92
CA PHE A 205 -13.02 8.34 11.40
C PHE A 205 -12.28 9.12 12.48
N TYR A 206 -10.99 8.92 12.53
CA TYR A 206 -10.08 9.73 13.35
C TYR A 206 -9.42 10.79 12.46
N LEU A 207 -9.43 12.04 12.92
CA LEU A 207 -8.78 13.14 12.24
C LEU A 207 -7.29 13.18 12.62
N ALA A 208 -6.42 12.68 11.75
CA ALA A 208 -4.97 12.87 11.93
C ALA A 208 -4.57 14.32 11.60
N THR A 209 -5.22 14.91 10.59
CA THR A 209 -5.19 16.32 10.23
C THR A 209 -6.55 16.71 9.65
N PRO A 210 -6.89 18.00 9.49
CA PRO A 210 -8.12 18.40 8.78
C PRO A 210 -8.26 17.78 7.38
N LEU A 211 -7.15 17.36 6.78
CA LEU A 211 -7.06 16.84 5.42
C LEU A 211 -7.01 15.31 5.35
N ILE A 212 -6.63 14.62 6.44
CA ILE A 212 -6.47 13.16 6.47
C ILE A 212 -7.39 12.57 7.52
N ARG A 213 -8.36 11.81 7.05
CA ARG A 213 -9.29 11.02 7.88
C ARG A 213 -8.87 9.57 7.84
N ILE A 214 -8.55 9.00 9.00
CA ILE A 214 -8.18 7.59 9.13
C ILE A 214 -9.42 6.81 9.56
N PRO A 215 -9.93 5.89 8.74
CA PRO A 215 -11.05 5.04 9.13
C PRO A 215 -10.61 4.09 10.26
N GLN A 216 -11.47 3.91 11.25
CA GLN A 216 -11.23 3.01 12.37
C GLN A 216 -10.86 1.59 11.90
N LEU A 217 -11.47 1.14 10.80
CA LEU A 217 -11.18 -0.14 10.19
C LEU A 217 -9.69 -0.30 9.86
N ALA A 218 -9.02 0.74 9.33
CA ALA A 218 -7.59 0.65 8.99
C ALA A 218 -6.73 0.36 10.24
N ILE A 219 -7.07 0.97 11.37
CA ILE A 219 -6.38 0.76 12.65
C ILE A 219 -6.65 -0.65 13.18
N ILE A 220 -7.92 -1.06 13.23
CA ILE A 220 -8.33 -2.40 13.69
C ILE A 220 -7.65 -3.48 12.87
N LEU A 221 -7.69 -3.39 11.53
CA LEU A 221 -7.05 -4.36 10.65
C LEU A 221 -5.53 -4.42 10.86
N SER A 222 -4.90 -3.28 11.10
CA SER A 222 -3.46 -3.26 11.38
C SER A 222 -3.11 -3.99 12.68
N LEU A 223 -3.88 -3.77 13.74
CA LEU A 223 -3.69 -4.46 15.02
C LEU A 223 -3.93 -5.98 14.90
N ILE A 224 -5.03 -6.38 14.24
CA ILE A 224 -5.32 -7.79 14.01
C ILE A 224 -4.25 -8.44 13.14
N SER A 225 -3.79 -7.76 12.08
CA SER A 225 -2.73 -8.28 11.20
C SER A 225 -1.40 -8.49 11.93
N VAL A 226 -1.00 -7.54 12.79
CA VAL A 226 0.22 -7.68 13.60
C VAL A 226 0.09 -8.86 14.58
N THR A 227 -1.05 -8.97 15.26
CA THR A 227 -1.31 -10.07 16.19
C THR A 227 -1.34 -11.42 15.47
N ALA A 228 -2.07 -11.52 14.36
CA ALA A 228 -2.14 -12.75 13.55
C ALA A 228 -0.75 -13.16 13.03
N PHE A 229 0.05 -12.19 12.60
CA PHE A 229 1.42 -12.44 12.15
C PHE A 229 2.31 -12.99 13.28
N ARG A 230 2.24 -12.40 14.49
CA ARG A 230 3.00 -12.87 15.65
C ARG A 230 2.59 -14.28 16.08
N VAL A 231 1.28 -14.54 16.16
CA VAL A 231 0.73 -15.85 16.52
C VAL A 231 1.14 -16.92 15.50
N TYR A 232 1.02 -16.58 14.21
CA TYR A 232 1.39 -17.51 13.15
C TYR A 232 2.89 -17.82 13.16
N ARG A 233 3.74 -16.82 13.40
CA ARG A 233 5.18 -17.00 13.55
C ARG A 233 5.51 -17.88 14.75
N ALA A 234 4.93 -17.62 15.93
CA ALA A 234 5.14 -18.44 17.11
C ALA A 234 4.73 -19.91 16.90
N TRP A 235 3.63 -20.13 16.18
CA TRP A 235 3.17 -21.46 15.80
C TRP A 235 4.14 -22.16 14.84
N GLN A 236 4.68 -21.46 13.86
CA GLN A 236 5.66 -21.98 12.90
C GLN A 236 6.99 -22.33 13.56
N ASP A 237 7.42 -21.55 14.55
CA ASP A 237 8.66 -21.78 15.31
C ASP A 237 8.52 -22.92 16.35
N ASP A 238 7.42 -23.71 16.31
CA ASP A 238 7.11 -24.82 17.23
C ASP A 238 7.05 -24.39 18.70
N ARG A 239 6.84 -23.11 18.95
CA ARG A 239 6.67 -22.53 20.28
C ARG A 239 5.21 -22.62 20.71
N ARG A 240 4.99 -22.86 21.99
CA ARG A 240 3.65 -22.68 22.58
C ARG A 240 3.33 -21.18 22.57
N VAL A 241 2.18 -20.83 22.03
CA VAL A 241 1.67 -19.44 22.08
C VAL A 241 1.47 -19.04 23.54
N THR A 242 2.25 -18.08 24.01
CA THR A 242 2.15 -17.51 25.36
C THR A 242 1.54 -16.11 25.29
N TRP A 243 0.90 -15.68 26.39
CA TRP A 243 0.33 -14.34 26.49
C TRP A 243 1.40 -13.25 26.33
N ASP A 244 2.65 -13.55 26.73
CA ASP A 244 3.79 -12.63 26.61
C ASP A 244 4.20 -12.38 25.14
N GLU A 245 3.83 -13.28 24.21
CA GLU A 245 4.10 -13.13 22.78
C GLU A 245 3.00 -12.33 22.05
N LEU A 246 1.86 -12.13 22.71
CA LEU A 246 0.71 -11.39 22.17
C LEU A 246 0.67 -9.93 22.62
N GLY A 247 1.44 -9.57 23.65
CA GLY A 247 1.48 -8.24 24.29
C GLY A 247 2.31 -7.17 23.57
#